data_42226337f8798da892ca35ae208cc128
#
_entry.id   42226337f8798da892ca35ae208cc128
#
_cell.length_a   1.000
_cell.length_b   1.000
_cell.length_c   1.000
_cell.angle_alpha   90.00
_cell.angle_beta   90.00
_cell.angle_gamma   90.00
#
_symmetry.space_group_name_H-M   'P 1'
#
loop_
_entity.id
_entity.type
_entity.pdbx_description
1 polymer ?
#
loop_
_entity_poly.entity_id
_entity_poly.type
_entity_poly.pdbx_seq_one_letter_code
_entity_poly.pdbx_strand_id
1 'polypeptide(L)'
;MSIENNIIELGKRAKSASLNMKVCSSDQKNLALTKLTKNLDKNRNKILEANKIDLENGEKKSLAKPLINRLTLTEKSIDGLITSIEDIIEIPDPIGITLEEWERPNGLQFRKISTPLGVLG
;
A
#
# COMPACT_ATOMS: atom_id res chain seq x y z
N MET A 1 15.37 19.00 -14.34
CA MET A 1 15.70 18.60 -12.95
C MET A 1 16.57 17.33 -13.01
N SER A 2 17.61 17.23 -12.17
CA SER A 2 18.41 16.01 -12.12
C SER A 2 17.61 14.86 -11.49
N ILE A 3 17.98 13.62 -11.79
CA ILE A 3 17.37 12.42 -11.17
C ILE A 3 17.47 12.52 -9.64
N GLU A 4 18.60 12.96 -9.12
CA GLU A 4 18.84 13.17 -7.70
C GLU A 4 17.80 14.12 -7.07
N ASN A 5 17.55 15.28 -7.68
CA ASN A 5 16.54 16.22 -7.20
C ASN A 5 15.13 15.63 -7.21
N ASN A 6 14.80 14.84 -8.22
CA ASN A 6 13.51 14.16 -8.30
C ASN A 6 13.33 13.13 -7.15
N ILE A 7 14.36 12.37 -6.83
CA ILE A 7 14.33 11.41 -5.71
C ILE A 7 14.21 12.13 -4.37
N ILE A 8 14.96 13.22 -4.17
CA ILE A 8 14.86 14.03 -2.94
C ILE A 8 13.44 14.58 -2.76
N GLU A 9 12.86 15.15 -3.81
CA GLU A 9 11.49 15.69 -3.76
C GLU A 9 10.45 14.58 -3.53
N LEU A 10 10.61 13.41 -4.13
CA LEU A 10 9.77 12.24 -3.85
C LEU A 10 9.82 11.85 -2.37
N GLY A 11 11.03 11.78 -1.80
CA GLY A 11 11.23 11.49 -0.38
C GLY A 11 10.59 12.51 0.55
N LYS A 12 10.72 13.81 0.25
CA LYS A 12 10.07 14.89 1.02
C LYS A 12 8.54 14.78 0.98
N ARG A 13 7.98 14.54 -0.19
CA ARG A 13 6.53 14.35 -0.36
C ARG A 13 6.03 13.12 0.40
N ALA A 14 6.74 12.00 0.32
CA ALA A 14 6.41 10.79 1.06
C ALA A 14 6.47 11.03 2.57
N LYS A 15 7.50 11.76 3.06
CA LYS A 15 7.61 12.13 4.48
C LYS A 15 6.42 12.99 4.93
N SER A 16 6.06 14.00 4.16
CA SER A 16 4.89 14.85 4.46
C SER A 16 3.60 14.04 4.50
N ALA A 17 3.38 13.15 3.53
CA ALA A 17 2.22 12.27 3.49
C ALA A 17 2.18 11.32 4.70
N SER A 18 3.32 10.78 5.14
CA SER A 18 3.40 9.89 6.30
C SER A 18 2.96 10.56 7.61
N LEU A 19 3.25 11.87 7.77
CA LEU A 19 2.81 12.63 8.93
C LEU A 19 1.29 12.78 8.99
N ASN A 20 0.65 13.00 7.83
CA ASN A 20 -0.80 13.06 7.73
C ASN A 20 -1.43 11.67 7.97
N MET A 21 -0.85 10.61 7.43
CA MET A 21 -1.34 9.25 7.63
C MET A 21 -1.22 8.77 9.08
N LYS A 22 -0.26 9.29 9.84
CA LYS A 22 -0.06 8.95 11.26
C LYS A 22 -1.28 9.19 12.13
N VAL A 23 -2.11 10.17 11.78
CA VAL A 23 -3.31 10.57 12.53
C VAL A 23 -4.61 10.04 11.92
N CYS A 24 -4.54 9.29 10.82
CA CYS A 24 -5.71 8.65 10.22
C CYS A 24 -6.26 7.56 11.13
N SER A 25 -7.59 7.53 11.27
CA SER A 25 -8.28 6.43 11.96
C SER A 25 -8.25 5.14 11.13
N SER A 26 -8.46 4.00 11.80
CA SER A 26 -8.62 2.70 11.12
C SER A 26 -9.77 2.74 10.10
N ASP A 27 -10.88 3.40 10.42
CA ASP A 27 -12.02 3.56 9.51
C ASP A 27 -11.64 4.33 8.24
N GLN A 28 -10.83 5.40 8.37
CA GLN A 28 -10.35 6.16 7.21
C GLN A 28 -9.43 5.32 6.32
N LYS A 29 -8.55 4.51 6.91
CA LYS A 29 -7.67 3.58 6.18
C LYS A 29 -8.51 2.51 5.46
N ASN A 30 -9.45 1.89 6.16
CA ASN A 30 -10.32 0.85 5.61
C ASN A 30 -11.26 1.40 4.53
N LEU A 31 -11.76 2.63 4.68
CA LEU A 31 -12.55 3.30 3.64
C LEU A 31 -11.72 3.52 2.36
N ALA A 32 -10.46 3.91 2.50
CA ALA A 32 -9.56 4.08 1.35
C ALA A 32 -9.34 2.75 0.61
N LEU A 33 -9.09 1.67 1.34
CA LEU A 33 -8.92 0.32 0.78
C LEU A 33 -10.22 -0.17 0.11
N THR A 34 -11.37 0.02 0.74
CA THR A 34 -12.69 -0.31 0.16
C THR A 34 -12.97 0.47 -1.13
N LYS A 35 -12.57 1.74 -1.19
CA LYS A 35 -12.69 2.52 -2.43
C LYS A 35 -11.72 2.01 -3.51
N LEU A 36 -10.55 1.53 -3.12
CA LEU A 36 -9.58 0.94 -4.04
C LEU A 36 -10.13 -0.33 -4.69
N THR A 37 -10.73 -1.25 -3.91
CA THR A 37 -11.34 -2.48 -4.47
C THR A 37 -12.43 -2.15 -5.49
N LYS A 38 -13.33 -1.21 -5.17
CA LYS A 38 -14.38 -0.75 -6.10
C LYS A 38 -13.81 -0.13 -7.36
N ASN A 39 -12.71 0.63 -7.25
CA ASN A 39 -12.07 1.25 -8.41
C ASN A 39 -11.33 0.22 -9.28
N LEU A 40 -10.70 -0.78 -8.68
CA LEU A 40 -10.10 -1.89 -9.42
C LEU A 40 -11.16 -2.64 -10.23
N ASP A 41 -12.26 -3.01 -9.59
CA ASP A 41 -13.36 -3.70 -10.25
C ASP A 41 -13.98 -2.87 -11.39
N LYS A 42 -14.30 -1.60 -11.12
CA LYS A 42 -14.85 -0.68 -12.13
C LYS A 42 -13.95 -0.44 -13.32
N ASN A 43 -12.62 -0.43 -13.14
CA ASN A 43 -11.65 -0.15 -14.19
C ASN A 43 -10.96 -1.40 -14.72
N ARG A 44 -11.45 -2.58 -14.40
CA ARG A 44 -10.93 -3.90 -14.77
C ARG A 44 -10.54 -3.96 -16.26
N ASN A 45 -11.46 -3.64 -17.15
CA ASN A 45 -11.21 -3.67 -18.59
C ASN A 45 -10.07 -2.73 -19.00
N LYS A 46 -10.01 -1.51 -18.44
CA LYS A 46 -8.94 -0.55 -18.77
C LYS A 46 -7.56 -1.06 -18.32
N ILE A 47 -7.52 -1.73 -17.17
CA ILE A 47 -6.28 -2.32 -16.63
C ILE A 47 -5.81 -3.45 -17.56
N LEU A 48 -6.72 -4.32 -17.97
CA LEU A 48 -6.40 -5.44 -18.86
C LEU A 48 -6.01 -4.98 -20.27
N GLU A 49 -6.68 -3.96 -20.81
CA GLU A 49 -6.32 -3.35 -22.10
C GLU A 49 -4.91 -2.72 -22.04
N ALA A 50 -4.59 -1.98 -20.98
CA ALA A 50 -3.24 -1.43 -20.79
C ALA A 50 -2.19 -2.54 -20.65
N ASN A 51 -2.50 -3.59 -19.91
CA ASN A 51 -1.59 -4.74 -19.77
C ASN A 51 -1.35 -5.47 -21.10
N LYS A 52 -2.35 -5.55 -21.96
CA LYS A 52 -2.17 -6.11 -23.31
C LYS A 52 -1.11 -5.36 -24.11
N ILE A 53 -1.12 -4.03 -24.04
CA ILE A 53 -0.10 -3.19 -24.70
C ILE A 53 1.29 -3.46 -24.10
N ASP A 54 1.37 -3.63 -22.78
CA ASP A 54 2.63 -3.95 -22.10
C ASP A 54 3.18 -5.32 -22.54
N LEU A 55 2.32 -6.32 -22.70
CA LEU A 55 2.69 -7.64 -23.20
C LEU A 55 3.22 -7.58 -24.62
N GLU A 56 2.51 -6.88 -25.53
CA GLU A 56 2.96 -6.66 -26.91
C GLU A 56 4.34 -5.97 -26.96
N ASN A 57 4.57 -4.98 -26.11
CA ASN A 57 5.87 -4.31 -26.00
C ASN A 57 6.94 -5.20 -25.40
N GLY A 58 6.58 -6.06 -24.44
CA GLY A 58 7.48 -7.06 -23.87
C GLY A 58 7.94 -8.08 -24.92
N GLU A 59 7.02 -8.57 -25.72
CA GLU A 59 7.33 -9.50 -26.84
C GLU A 59 8.24 -8.84 -27.89
N LYS A 60 7.94 -7.61 -28.30
CA LYS A 60 8.78 -6.84 -29.23
C LYS A 60 10.21 -6.64 -28.71
N LYS A 61 10.38 -6.53 -27.39
CA LYS A 61 11.68 -6.42 -26.71
C LYS A 61 12.32 -7.79 -26.42
N SER A 62 11.73 -8.89 -26.89
CA SER A 62 12.20 -10.25 -26.67
C SER A 62 12.40 -10.60 -25.19
N LEU A 63 11.49 -10.14 -24.32
CA LEU A 63 11.51 -10.52 -22.91
C LEU A 63 11.40 -12.05 -22.75
N ALA A 64 12.18 -12.60 -21.83
CA ALA A 64 12.12 -14.03 -21.52
C ALA A 64 10.72 -14.44 -21.03
N LYS A 65 10.28 -15.62 -21.44
CA LYS A 65 8.94 -16.16 -21.13
C LYS A 65 8.55 -16.08 -19.64
N PRO A 66 9.43 -16.34 -18.65
CA PRO A 66 9.10 -16.14 -17.25
C PRO A 66 8.75 -14.70 -16.87
N LEU A 67 9.36 -13.71 -17.54
CA LEU A 67 9.06 -12.30 -17.32
C LEU A 67 7.70 -11.90 -17.94
N ILE A 68 7.41 -12.40 -19.15
CA ILE A 68 6.09 -12.24 -19.77
C ILE A 68 5.00 -12.85 -18.87
N ASN A 69 5.20 -14.05 -18.34
CA ASN A 69 4.24 -14.68 -17.44
C ASN A 69 3.98 -13.85 -16.16
N ARG A 70 5.02 -13.23 -15.60
CA ARG A 70 4.88 -12.33 -14.42
C ARG A 70 4.21 -11.00 -14.78
N LEU A 71 4.39 -10.51 -15.99
CA LEU A 71 3.77 -9.29 -16.48
C LEU A 71 2.29 -9.49 -16.76
N THR A 72 1.86 -10.71 -17.08
CA THR A 72 0.49 -11.00 -17.51
C THR A 72 -0.52 -10.83 -16.37
N LEU A 73 -1.48 -9.94 -16.58
CA LEU A 73 -2.67 -9.80 -15.75
C LEU A 73 -3.87 -10.47 -16.44
N THR A 74 -4.70 -11.11 -15.62
CA THR A 74 -5.95 -11.74 -16.05
C THR A 74 -7.09 -11.23 -15.16
N GLU A 75 -8.33 -11.52 -15.52
CA GLU A 75 -9.49 -11.28 -14.66
C GLU A 75 -9.25 -11.88 -13.24
N LYS A 76 -8.77 -13.12 -13.19
CA LYS A 76 -8.43 -13.80 -11.95
C LYS A 76 -7.33 -13.08 -11.16
N SER A 77 -6.37 -12.44 -11.84
CA SER A 77 -5.33 -11.65 -11.16
C SER A 77 -5.94 -10.44 -10.45
N ILE A 78 -6.89 -9.77 -11.09
CA ILE A 78 -7.60 -8.64 -10.50
C ILE A 78 -8.49 -9.09 -9.35
N ASP A 79 -9.21 -10.22 -9.48
CA ASP A 79 -9.97 -10.81 -8.38
C ASP A 79 -9.07 -11.11 -7.17
N GLY A 80 -7.90 -11.70 -7.41
CA GLY A 80 -6.91 -11.96 -6.37
C GLY A 80 -6.40 -10.71 -5.67
N LEU A 81 -6.18 -9.61 -6.42
CA LEU A 81 -5.81 -8.32 -5.84
C LEU A 81 -6.93 -7.76 -4.95
N ILE A 82 -8.18 -7.83 -5.41
CA ILE A 82 -9.34 -7.38 -4.65
C ILE A 82 -9.45 -8.16 -3.34
N THR A 83 -9.43 -9.49 -3.41
CA THR A 83 -9.47 -10.36 -2.23
C THR A 83 -8.32 -10.05 -1.26
N SER A 84 -7.09 -9.88 -1.76
CA SER A 84 -5.96 -9.53 -0.90
C SER A 84 -6.13 -8.19 -0.18
N ILE A 85 -6.78 -7.21 -0.80
CA ILE A 85 -7.08 -5.93 -0.16
C ILE A 85 -8.18 -6.09 0.88
N GLU A 86 -9.20 -6.91 0.61
CA GLU A 86 -10.26 -7.24 1.56
C GLU A 86 -9.70 -7.97 2.79
N ASP A 87 -8.80 -8.92 2.60
CA ASP A 87 -8.08 -9.60 3.69
C ASP A 87 -7.30 -8.59 4.56
N ILE A 88 -6.69 -7.56 3.96
CA ILE A 88 -5.99 -6.50 4.71
C ILE A 88 -6.96 -5.66 5.54
N ILE A 89 -8.17 -5.39 5.05
CA ILE A 89 -9.20 -4.64 5.80
C ILE A 89 -9.63 -5.39 7.07
N GLU A 90 -9.63 -6.71 7.04
CA GLU A 90 -9.97 -7.57 8.19
C GLU A 90 -8.85 -7.62 9.26
N ILE A 91 -7.62 -7.23 8.92
CA ILE A 91 -6.51 -7.20 9.88
C ILE A 91 -6.71 -6.04 10.85
N PRO A 92 -6.67 -6.29 12.18
CA PRO A 92 -6.74 -5.21 13.17
C PRO A 92 -5.61 -4.19 12.96
N ASP A 93 -5.95 -2.89 13.04
CA ASP A 93 -4.94 -1.83 12.93
C ASP A 93 -3.93 -1.94 14.08
N PRO A 94 -2.64 -2.14 13.80
CA PRO A 94 -1.62 -2.31 14.83
C PRO A 94 -1.20 -0.99 15.50
N ILE A 95 -1.71 0.15 15.04
CA ILE A 95 -1.28 1.47 15.51
C ILE A 95 -2.09 1.90 16.74
N GLY A 96 -1.39 2.45 17.74
CA GLY A 96 -2.03 2.96 18.96
C GLY A 96 -2.38 1.89 19.99
N ILE A 97 -1.95 0.65 19.78
CA ILE A 97 -2.16 -0.43 20.76
C ILE A 97 -1.23 -0.26 21.93
N THR A 98 -1.77 -0.34 23.15
CA THR A 98 -0.95 -0.41 24.38
C THR A 98 -0.35 -1.81 24.49
N LEU A 99 0.98 -1.90 24.37
CA LEU A 99 1.73 -3.15 24.43
C LEU A 99 2.06 -3.54 25.88
N GLU A 100 2.35 -2.54 26.71
CA GLU A 100 2.68 -2.70 28.13
C GLU A 100 2.19 -1.46 28.89
N GLU A 101 1.79 -1.67 30.15
CA GLU A 101 1.40 -0.59 31.05
C GLU A 101 1.93 -0.90 32.46
N TRP A 102 2.52 0.10 33.13
CA TRP A 102 3.03 -0.06 34.49
C TRP A 102 3.02 1.25 35.27
N GLU A 103 2.97 1.14 36.59
CA GLU A 103 3.05 2.27 37.52
C GLU A 103 4.34 2.22 38.29
N ARG A 104 4.90 3.39 38.60
CA ARG A 104 6.05 3.53 39.51
C ARG A 104 5.59 3.88 40.90
N PRO A 105 6.43 3.62 41.97
CA PRO A 105 6.08 3.92 43.37
C PRO A 105 5.74 5.38 43.63
N ASN A 106 6.14 6.30 42.78
CA ASN A 106 5.83 7.74 42.85
C ASN A 106 4.50 8.12 42.14
N GLY A 107 3.70 7.13 41.71
CA GLY A 107 2.42 7.34 41.08
C GLY A 107 2.47 7.67 39.57
N LEU A 108 3.67 7.68 38.96
CA LEU A 108 3.78 7.87 37.51
C LEU A 108 3.32 6.62 36.74
N GLN A 109 2.40 6.83 35.79
CA GLN A 109 1.90 5.78 34.91
C GLN A 109 2.63 5.85 33.57
N PHE A 110 3.08 4.70 33.08
CA PHE A 110 3.77 4.53 31.82
C PHE A 110 2.99 3.59 30.91
N ARG A 111 2.94 3.92 29.62
CA ARG A 111 2.39 3.05 28.58
C ARG A 111 3.34 2.97 27.40
N LYS A 112 3.58 1.76 26.93
CA LYS A 112 4.29 1.47 25.68
C LYS A 112 3.27 1.29 24.58
N ILE A 113 3.25 2.19 23.61
CA ILE A 113 2.24 2.23 22.54
C ILE A 113 2.92 1.98 21.21
N SER A 114 2.27 1.17 20.35
CA SER A 114 2.72 0.95 18.98
C SER A 114 2.55 2.22 18.12
N THR A 115 3.56 2.54 17.32
CA THR A 115 3.57 3.72 16.44
C THR A 115 3.95 3.34 15.01
N PRO A 116 3.55 4.14 14.00
CA PRO A 116 3.93 3.89 12.61
C PRO A 116 5.45 3.94 12.42
N LEU A 117 5.99 3.07 11.55
CA LEU A 117 7.41 3.09 11.17
C LEU A 117 7.80 4.35 10.38
N GLY A 118 6.85 4.96 9.69
CA GLY A 118 7.08 6.07 8.77
C GLY A 118 7.24 5.61 7.34
N VAL A 119 8.05 6.34 6.56
CA VAL A 119 8.32 6.00 5.16
C VAL A 119 9.33 4.88 5.07
N LEU A 120 8.99 3.86 4.28
CA LEU A 120 9.87 2.77 3.88
C LEU A 120 10.14 2.87 2.37
N GLY A 121 11.35 2.60 1.95
CA GLY A 121 11.77 2.59 0.56
C GLY A 121 12.60 1.37 0.22
#